data_59ce5156bc218bb3b228fb8c064dbdd9
#
_entry.id   59ce5156bc218bb3b228fb8c064dbdd9
#
_cell.length_a   1.000
_cell.length_b   1.000
_cell.length_c   1.000
_cell.angle_alpha   90.00
_cell.angle_beta   90.00
_cell.angle_gamma   90.00
#
_symmetry.space_group_name_H-M   'P 1'
#
loop_
_entity.id
_entity.type
_entity.pdbx_description
1 polymer ?
#
loop_
_entity_poly.entity_id
_entity_poly.type
_entity_poly.pdbx_seq_one_letter_code
_entity_poly.pdbx_strand_id
1 'polypeptide(L)'
;MIIAAPIFEAYLKCPSKCWFLFLGENGDANIYSDFLRNKNNAYREAGLERLMANVQPSERIVRPSVPVHIEAATWLLAIDFAAINETSNSCLHAVERRPADSQGKQFQLIPIRFIFSNKLTKGDKLILAFDALVLSGMLRREVSYGKIIHGISYSTMKVKTSVLMGEVRKLIGKIEKLVANESPPDLVLNRHCAECEYQVRCRQMAIEKDDLSLLAGMSSKERKKFNSKGIFTVTQLSCTFRPRRRPKRMRDKREKYHHSLKALAIREKKIHIVGSPTIKIQGTAVYLDVEGLPDLNFYYLIGMRIKNGDSVVQHSLWAESQEDEKTIWNEFIEILSTIEEPVLIHYGGFETAFLKRMCERYGELIEGPAVQKSIKESLNLLTVTYAQIYFPGFSNGLKDTAGFLGFKWTDTDCTGLLSVAWRHIWQYQHDNSIKEKLFRYNAQDCEALELLTESLQQIGDHIKTDPTNQNGDSNIVHADSDRFLRKSKWKTFQSPVPSFEYINTAAHWNYQRDRVYVRSGQVKKKLKKQRTQPRSATHVEKIINWACSRTCPVCTRTYTSKALSEQKHVMTLFLVTVV
;
A
#
# COMPACT_ATOMS: atom_id res chain seq x y z
N MET A 1 6.52 -19.56 -26.29
CA MET A 1 6.89 -19.21 -24.88
C MET A 1 5.84 -19.82 -23.96
N ILE A 2 6.25 -20.52 -22.89
CA ILE A 2 5.34 -21.18 -21.95
C ILE A 2 5.32 -20.37 -20.64
N ILE A 3 4.13 -19.92 -20.22
CA ILE A 3 3.93 -19.19 -18.96
C ILE A 3 3.60 -20.19 -17.85
N ALA A 4 4.49 -20.28 -16.87
CA ALA A 4 4.31 -21.13 -15.69
C ALA A 4 3.42 -20.46 -14.64
N ALA A 5 2.70 -21.24 -13.84
CA ALA A 5 1.86 -20.74 -12.77
C ALA A 5 2.60 -19.81 -11.78
N PRO A 6 3.86 -20.04 -11.37
CA PRO A 6 4.61 -19.09 -10.55
C PRO A 6 4.84 -17.73 -11.21
N ILE A 7 5.04 -17.69 -12.53
CA ILE A 7 5.20 -16.44 -13.29
C ILE A 7 3.88 -15.66 -13.31
N PHE A 8 2.76 -16.36 -13.54
CA PHE A 8 1.43 -15.76 -13.49
C PHE A 8 1.12 -15.21 -12.09
N GLU A 9 1.40 -15.97 -11.04
CA GLU A 9 1.24 -15.51 -9.64
C GLU A 9 2.09 -14.30 -9.32
N ALA A 10 3.37 -14.30 -9.74
CA ALA A 10 4.26 -13.16 -9.57
C ALA A 10 3.72 -11.90 -10.26
N TYR A 11 3.16 -12.03 -11.47
CA TYR A 11 2.56 -10.91 -12.18
C TYR A 11 1.36 -10.30 -11.44
N LEU A 12 0.54 -11.12 -10.79
CA LEU A 12 -0.58 -10.64 -9.98
C LEU A 12 -0.12 -9.77 -8.80
N LYS A 13 1.06 -10.05 -8.26
CA LYS A 13 1.68 -9.29 -7.17
C LYS A 13 2.45 -8.08 -7.69
N CYS A 14 3.29 -8.26 -8.72
CA CYS A 14 4.17 -7.22 -9.23
C CYS A 14 4.71 -7.57 -10.64
N PRO A 15 4.58 -6.66 -11.64
CA PRO A 15 5.20 -6.89 -12.96
C PRO A 15 6.73 -7.04 -12.90
N SER A 16 7.43 -6.26 -12.05
CA SER A 16 8.89 -6.38 -11.89
C SER A 16 9.30 -7.72 -11.30
N LYS A 17 8.57 -8.25 -10.31
CA LYS A 17 8.79 -9.61 -9.78
C LYS A 17 8.60 -10.67 -10.87
N CYS A 18 7.55 -10.54 -11.68
CA CYS A 18 7.31 -11.44 -12.81
C CYS A 18 8.50 -11.42 -13.81
N TRP A 19 9.01 -10.23 -14.11
CA TRP A 19 10.15 -10.03 -15.00
C TRP A 19 11.42 -10.70 -14.45
N PHE A 20 11.79 -10.45 -13.19
CA PHE A 20 12.97 -11.04 -12.58
C PHE A 20 12.90 -12.57 -12.52
N LEU A 21 11.77 -13.12 -12.11
CA LEU A 21 11.56 -14.57 -12.10
C LEU A 21 11.62 -15.19 -13.50
N PHE A 22 11.12 -14.51 -14.51
CA PHE A 22 11.19 -14.99 -15.89
C PHE A 22 12.63 -15.03 -16.41
N LEU A 23 13.46 -14.07 -16.02
CA LEU A 23 14.90 -14.06 -16.36
C LEU A 23 15.72 -15.07 -15.55
N GLY A 24 15.12 -15.77 -14.61
CA GLY A 24 15.82 -16.67 -13.70
C GLY A 24 16.69 -15.94 -12.67
N GLU A 25 16.44 -14.66 -12.41
CA GLU A 25 17.16 -13.90 -11.42
C GLU A 25 16.77 -14.34 -10.00
N ASN A 26 17.78 -14.61 -9.17
CA ASN A 26 17.57 -14.93 -7.76
C ASN A 26 17.25 -13.66 -6.98
N GLY A 27 16.33 -13.76 -6.03
CA GLY A 27 16.07 -12.72 -5.04
C GLY A 27 17.01 -12.83 -3.84
N ASP A 28 17.00 -11.76 -3.02
CA ASP A 28 17.72 -11.75 -1.75
C ASP A 28 17.02 -12.66 -0.72
N ALA A 29 17.77 -13.13 0.27
CA ALA A 29 17.20 -13.88 1.39
C ALA A 29 16.18 -13.00 2.12
N ASN A 30 14.94 -13.47 2.23
CA ASN A 30 13.88 -12.79 2.95
C ASN A 30 13.19 -13.77 3.89
N ILE A 31 13.49 -13.65 5.18
CA ILE A 31 13.01 -14.55 6.24
C ILE A 31 11.48 -14.68 6.21
N TYR A 32 10.77 -13.58 5.98
CA TYR A 32 9.31 -13.60 5.93
C TYR A 32 8.78 -14.30 4.67
N SER A 33 9.42 -14.10 3.53
CA SER A 33 9.08 -14.81 2.28
C SER A 33 9.27 -16.32 2.43
N ASP A 34 10.40 -16.73 3.03
CA ASP A 34 10.69 -18.15 3.28
C ASP A 34 9.74 -18.77 4.28
N PHE A 35 9.42 -18.04 5.34
CA PHE A 35 8.40 -18.44 6.31
C PHE A 35 7.03 -18.65 5.62
N LEU A 36 6.56 -17.71 4.81
CA LEU A 36 5.29 -17.85 4.09
C LEU A 36 5.30 -19.07 3.14
N ARG A 37 6.42 -19.29 2.44
CA ARG A 37 6.58 -20.45 1.55
C ARG A 37 6.46 -21.75 2.32
N ASN A 38 7.21 -21.89 3.41
CA ASN A 38 7.20 -23.07 4.26
C ASN A 38 5.81 -23.33 4.87
N LYS A 39 5.16 -22.27 5.36
CA LYS A 39 3.81 -22.36 5.92
C LYS A 39 2.76 -22.78 4.88
N ASN A 40 2.82 -22.25 3.67
CA ASN A 40 1.93 -22.66 2.59
C ASN A 40 2.19 -24.12 2.15
N ASN A 41 3.44 -24.57 2.13
CA ASN A 41 3.80 -25.96 1.82
C ASN A 41 3.27 -26.92 2.89
N ALA A 42 3.53 -26.63 4.17
CA ALA A 42 3.03 -27.44 5.29
C ALA A 42 1.48 -27.50 5.30
N TYR A 43 0.82 -26.36 5.04
CA TYR A 43 -0.64 -26.32 4.94
C TYR A 43 -1.16 -27.16 3.78
N ARG A 44 -0.48 -27.12 2.63
CA ARG A 44 -0.81 -27.93 1.46
C ARG A 44 -0.66 -29.41 1.78
N GLU A 45 0.45 -29.83 2.39
CA GLU A 45 0.72 -31.23 2.76
C GLU A 45 -0.37 -31.77 3.69
N ALA A 46 -0.65 -31.08 4.79
CA ALA A 46 -1.72 -31.46 5.72
C ALA A 46 -3.11 -31.49 5.05
N GLY A 47 -3.37 -30.54 4.14
CA GLY A 47 -4.59 -30.52 3.35
C GLY A 47 -4.73 -31.69 2.38
N LEU A 48 -3.63 -32.10 1.75
CA LEU A 48 -3.57 -33.28 0.88
C LEU A 48 -3.81 -34.58 1.66
N GLU A 49 -3.20 -34.72 2.84
CA GLU A 49 -3.45 -35.88 3.72
C GLU A 49 -4.92 -36.01 4.07
N ARG A 50 -5.59 -34.89 4.41
CA ARG A 50 -7.03 -34.87 4.69
C ARG A 50 -7.87 -35.25 3.47
N LEU A 51 -7.51 -34.79 2.27
CA LEU A 51 -8.20 -35.20 1.04
C LEU A 51 -7.98 -36.69 0.74
N MET A 52 -6.77 -37.16 0.92
CA MET A 52 -6.42 -38.57 0.72
C MET A 52 -7.17 -39.50 1.68
N ALA A 53 -7.36 -39.09 2.93
CA ALA A 53 -8.09 -39.88 3.91
C ALA A 53 -9.53 -40.21 3.48
N ASN A 54 -10.12 -39.37 2.62
CA ASN A 54 -11.51 -39.56 2.12
C ASN A 54 -11.62 -40.33 0.80
N VAL A 55 -10.49 -40.83 0.26
CA VAL A 55 -10.47 -41.54 -1.03
C VAL A 55 -9.71 -42.86 -0.86
N GLN A 56 -10.16 -43.93 -1.46
CA GLN A 56 -9.51 -45.26 -1.37
C GLN A 56 -8.09 -45.20 -1.98
N PRO A 57 -7.10 -45.91 -1.42
CA PRO A 57 -5.73 -45.92 -1.95
C PRO A 57 -5.64 -46.32 -3.44
N SER A 58 -6.49 -47.20 -3.91
CA SER A 58 -6.59 -47.63 -5.31
C SER A 58 -7.13 -46.55 -6.25
N GLU A 59 -7.81 -45.55 -5.71
CA GLU A 59 -8.44 -44.44 -6.46
C GLU A 59 -7.60 -43.14 -6.40
N ARG A 60 -6.38 -43.19 -5.85
CA ARG A 60 -5.45 -42.04 -5.75
C ARG A 60 -4.26 -42.28 -6.67
N ILE A 61 -3.76 -41.18 -7.23
CA ILE A 61 -2.50 -41.17 -7.97
C ILE A 61 -1.68 -39.95 -7.61
N VAL A 62 -0.38 -40.14 -7.43
CA VAL A 62 0.56 -39.02 -7.16
C VAL A 62 1.44 -38.84 -8.38
N ARG A 63 1.56 -37.60 -8.85
CA ARG A 63 2.37 -37.22 -10.01
C ARG A 63 2.11 -38.09 -11.22
N PRO A 64 0.84 -38.16 -11.69
CA PRO A 64 0.53 -39.01 -12.84
C PRO A 64 1.37 -38.59 -14.04
N SER A 65 1.96 -39.57 -14.73
CA SER A 65 2.65 -39.32 -16.00
C SER A 65 1.62 -38.81 -17.01
N VAL A 66 1.93 -37.68 -17.64
CA VAL A 66 1.03 -37.00 -18.58
C VAL A 66 0.92 -37.78 -19.89
N PRO A 67 -0.07 -37.64 -20.65
CA PRO A 67 -1.54 -37.67 -20.59
C PRO A 67 -2.15 -38.65 -21.59
N VAL A 68 -1.62 -39.82 -21.82
CA VAL A 68 -2.10 -40.65 -22.96
C VAL A 68 -3.51 -41.23 -22.72
N HIS A 69 -3.97 -41.37 -21.47
CA HIS A 69 -5.26 -41.97 -21.19
C HIS A 69 -6.02 -41.39 -19.98
N ILE A 70 -6.16 -40.05 -19.87
CA ILE A 70 -7.00 -39.45 -18.82
C ILE A 70 -8.44 -39.98 -18.91
N GLU A 71 -8.93 -40.32 -20.11
CA GLU A 71 -10.27 -40.82 -20.32
C GLU A 71 -10.45 -42.24 -19.75
N ALA A 72 -9.43 -43.07 -19.84
CA ALA A 72 -9.42 -44.45 -19.31
C ALA A 72 -8.98 -44.53 -17.84
N ALA A 73 -8.62 -43.42 -17.21
CA ALA A 73 -8.13 -43.39 -15.83
C ALA A 73 -9.23 -43.76 -14.84
N THR A 74 -8.90 -44.57 -13.84
CA THR A 74 -9.80 -45.03 -12.78
C THR A 74 -9.69 -44.21 -11.49
N TRP A 75 -8.67 -43.34 -11.36
CA TRP A 75 -8.45 -42.54 -10.17
C TRP A 75 -9.55 -41.49 -9.98
N LEU A 76 -9.90 -41.22 -8.72
CA LEU A 76 -10.80 -40.14 -8.31
C LEU A 76 -10.05 -38.89 -7.82
N LEU A 77 -8.80 -39.06 -7.35
CA LEU A 77 -7.96 -37.97 -6.86
C LEU A 77 -6.54 -38.10 -7.43
N ALA A 78 -6.10 -37.05 -8.13
CA ALA A 78 -4.71 -36.92 -8.56
C ALA A 78 -4.04 -35.79 -7.77
N ILE A 79 -2.81 -36.03 -7.29
CA ILE A 79 -2.00 -35.12 -6.50
C ILE A 79 -0.80 -34.70 -7.32
N ASP A 80 -0.35 -33.45 -7.18
CA ASP A 80 0.75 -32.85 -7.95
C ASP A 80 0.58 -33.06 -9.45
N PHE A 81 -0.61 -32.73 -9.93
CA PHE A 81 -0.99 -32.96 -11.31
C PHE A 81 -0.36 -31.90 -12.24
N ALA A 82 0.55 -32.34 -13.11
CA ALA A 82 1.13 -31.49 -14.13
C ALA A 82 0.17 -31.29 -15.30
N ALA A 83 -0.30 -30.06 -15.51
CA ALA A 83 -1.09 -29.68 -16.67
C ALA A 83 -0.26 -28.78 -17.59
N ILE A 84 -0.28 -29.07 -18.88
CA ILE A 84 0.46 -28.32 -19.91
C ILE A 84 -0.44 -28.10 -21.11
N ASN A 85 -0.45 -26.89 -21.63
CA ASN A 85 -1.03 -26.56 -22.93
C ASN A 85 0.00 -25.83 -23.81
N GLU A 86 -0.38 -25.35 -24.97
CA GLU A 86 0.52 -24.73 -25.94
C GLU A 86 1.27 -23.49 -25.41
N THR A 87 0.66 -22.74 -24.49
CA THR A 87 1.17 -21.44 -24.01
C THR A 87 1.46 -21.40 -22.53
N SER A 88 0.99 -22.37 -21.75
CA SER A 88 1.04 -22.31 -20.29
C SER A 88 1.21 -23.69 -19.64
N ASN A 89 1.83 -23.69 -18.46
CA ASN A 89 1.92 -24.88 -17.62
C ASN A 89 1.55 -24.57 -16.16
N SER A 90 1.01 -25.56 -15.48
CA SER A 90 0.72 -25.49 -14.05
C SER A 90 0.87 -26.85 -13.38
N CYS A 91 1.48 -26.84 -12.18
CA CYS A 91 1.43 -27.98 -11.27
C CYS A 91 0.26 -27.73 -10.29
N LEU A 92 -0.86 -28.43 -10.53
CA LEU A 92 -2.03 -28.33 -9.70
C LEU A 92 -1.80 -29.11 -8.40
N HIS A 93 -2.17 -28.51 -7.25
CA HIS A 93 -2.00 -29.17 -5.96
C HIS A 93 -2.77 -30.50 -5.88
N ALA A 94 -4.01 -30.51 -6.35
CA ALA A 94 -4.79 -31.72 -6.56
C ALA A 94 -5.83 -31.52 -7.67
N VAL A 95 -6.29 -32.62 -8.24
CA VAL A 95 -7.40 -32.69 -9.19
C VAL A 95 -8.37 -33.76 -8.75
N GLU A 96 -9.62 -33.39 -8.51
CA GLU A 96 -10.72 -34.34 -8.24
C GLU A 96 -11.37 -34.71 -9.55
N ARG A 97 -11.55 -36.00 -9.77
CA ARG A 97 -12.31 -36.55 -10.90
C ARG A 97 -13.70 -36.94 -10.43
N ARG A 98 -14.72 -36.38 -11.03
CA ARG A 98 -16.09 -36.77 -10.82
C ARG A 98 -16.59 -37.58 -12.01
N PRO A 99 -17.11 -38.77 -11.79
CA PRO A 99 -17.76 -39.53 -12.85
C PRO A 99 -18.98 -38.75 -13.39
N ALA A 100 -19.43 -39.11 -14.55
CA ALA A 100 -20.60 -38.50 -15.15
C ALA A 100 -21.88 -38.95 -14.44
N ASP A 101 -22.76 -38.02 -14.09
CA ASP A 101 -24.04 -38.29 -13.38
C ASP A 101 -25.10 -38.95 -14.27
N SER A 102 -24.85 -39.14 -15.59
CA SER A 102 -25.79 -39.76 -16.54
C SER A 102 -25.06 -40.34 -17.75
N GLN A 103 -25.65 -41.38 -18.35
CA GLN A 103 -25.16 -41.98 -19.59
C GLN A 103 -25.01 -40.90 -20.68
N GLY A 104 -23.80 -40.78 -21.24
CA GLY A 104 -23.46 -39.80 -22.29
C GLY A 104 -22.78 -38.51 -21.83
N LYS A 105 -22.70 -38.22 -20.53
CA LYS A 105 -21.87 -37.12 -20.04
C LYS A 105 -20.44 -37.58 -19.75
N GLN A 106 -19.47 -36.75 -20.10
CA GLN A 106 -18.07 -37.03 -19.80
C GLN A 106 -17.76 -36.69 -18.32
N PHE A 107 -16.76 -37.38 -17.73
CA PHE A 107 -16.24 -37.09 -16.40
C PHE A 107 -15.79 -35.62 -16.28
N GLN A 108 -15.82 -35.05 -15.10
CA GLN A 108 -15.34 -33.68 -14.81
C GLN A 108 -14.05 -33.72 -14.01
N LEU A 109 -13.07 -32.93 -14.39
CA LEU A 109 -11.87 -32.68 -13.61
C LEU A 109 -11.98 -31.32 -12.92
N ILE A 110 -11.79 -31.34 -11.61
CA ILE A 110 -11.96 -30.18 -10.74
C ILE A 110 -10.60 -29.84 -10.12
N PRO A 111 -9.93 -28.75 -10.53
CA PRO A 111 -8.68 -28.32 -9.91
C PRO A 111 -8.92 -27.85 -8.47
N ILE A 112 -8.02 -28.24 -7.59
CA ILE A 112 -8.03 -27.89 -6.17
C ILE A 112 -6.74 -27.18 -5.82
N ARG A 113 -6.87 -26.02 -5.12
CA ARG A 113 -5.73 -25.27 -4.61
C ARG A 113 -5.86 -25.08 -3.10
N PHE A 114 -4.75 -25.23 -2.40
CA PHE A 114 -4.65 -24.96 -0.96
C PHE A 114 -4.07 -23.59 -0.71
N ILE A 115 -4.68 -22.80 0.18
CA ILE A 115 -4.27 -21.45 0.55
C ILE A 115 -4.41 -21.30 2.07
N PHE A 116 -3.32 -21.06 2.76
CA PHE A 116 -3.32 -20.96 4.23
C PHE A 116 -4.25 -19.86 4.76
N SER A 117 -4.37 -18.74 4.05
CA SER A 117 -5.10 -17.55 4.52
C SER A 117 -6.59 -17.83 4.77
N ASN A 118 -7.12 -17.31 5.87
CA ASN A 118 -8.55 -17.32 6.18
C ASN A 118 -9.37 -16.46 5.19
N LYS A 119 -8.75 -15.43 4.61
CA LYS A 119 -9.41 -14.47 3.72
C LYS A 119 -8.88 -14.59 2.30
N LEU A 120 -9.73 -15.10 1.42
CA LEU A 120 -9.39 -15.24 0.00
C LEU A 120 -9.47 -13.91 -0.74
N THR A 121 -8.47 -13.67 -1.59
CA THR A 121 -8.38 -12.50 -2.47
C THR A 121 -8.90 -12.81 -3.88
N LYS A 122 -9.07 -11.77 -4.70
CA LYS A 122 -9.33 -11.97 -6.13
C LYS A 122 -8.15 -12.66 -6.83
N GLY A 123 -6.91 -12.37 -6.40
CA GLY A 123 -5.70 -13.01 -6.93
C GLY A 123 -5.75 -14.53 -6.81
N ASP A 124 -6.14 -15.04 -5.63
CA ASP A 124 -6.23 -16.46 -5.37
C ASP A 124 -7.23 -17.18 -6.30
N LYS A 125 -8.35 -16.51 -6.57
CA LYS A 125 -9.34 -17.02 -7.53
C LYS A 125 -8.83 -16.99 -8.98
N LEU A 126 -8.02 -16.00 -9.33
CA LEU A 126 -7.41 -15.89 -10.67
C LEU A 126 -6.33 -16.95 -10.89
N ILE A 127 -5.56 -17.31 -9.85
CA ILE A 127 -4.58 -18.40 -9.93
C ILE A 127 -5.30 -19.74 -10.15
N LEU A 128 -6.38 -20.04 -9.40
CA LEU A 128 -7.19 -21.22 -9.64
C LEU A 128 -7.82 -21.22 -11.05
N ALA A 129 -8.26 -20.06 -11.54
CA ALA A 129 -8.80 -19.94 -12.90
C ALA A 129 -7.71 -20.12 -13.97
N PHE A 130 -6.46 -19.75 -13.68
CA PHE A 130 -5.30 -20.07 -14.54
C PHE A 130 -5.08 -21.59 -14.60
N ASP A 131 -5.09 -22.29 -13.45
CA ASP A 131 -5.01 -23.75 -13.39
C ASP A 131 -6.10 -24.41 -14.23
N ALA A 132 -7.34 -23.91 -14.07
CA ALA A 132 -8.48 -24.41 -14.84
C ALA A 132 -8.35 -24.13 -16.35
N LEU A 133 -7.75 -22.99 -16.74
CA LEU A 133 -7.47 -22.66 -18.14
C LEU A 133 -6.45 -23.60 -18.75
N VAL A 134 -5.34 -23.87 -18.04
CA VAL A 134 -4.30 -24.81 -18.50
C VAL A 134 -4.88 -26.21 -18.65
N LEU A 135 -5.63 -26.66 -17.64
CA LEU A 135 -6.31 -27.96 -17.66
C LEU A 135 -7.33 -28.06 -18.80
N SER A 136 -8.09 -26.97 -19.04
CA SER A 136 -9.06 -26.92 -20.16
C SER A 136 -8.38 -27.07 -21.52
N GLY A 137 -7.21 -26.38 -21.70
CA GLY A 137 -6.43 -26.51 -22.95
C GLY A 137 -5.90 -27.93 -23.17
N MET A 138 -5.37 -28.54 -22.11
CA MET A 138 -4.90 -29.94 -22.15
C MET A 138 -6.00 -30.93 -22.49
N LEU A 139 -7.21 -30.76 -21.92
CA LEU A 139 -8.36 -31.64 -22.12
C LEU A 139 -9.15 -31.32 -23.39
N ARG A 140 -8.88 -30.20 -24.05
CA ARG A 140 -9.68 -29.62 -25.16
C ARG A 140 -11.17 -29.47 -24.80
N ARG A 141 -11.47 -29.23 -23.52
CA ARG A 141 -12.83 -29.01 -23.02
C ARG A 141 -12.81 -28.05 -21.83
N GLU A 142 -13.92 -27.36 -21.58
CA GLU A 142 -14.03 -26.35 -20.55
C GLU A 142 -14.05 -26.94 -19.14
N VAL A 143 -13.19 -26.44 -18.26
CA VAL A 143 -13.20 -26.64 -16.81
C VAL A 143 -13.87 -25.44 -16.16
N SER A 144 -15.17 -25.51 -15.94
CA SER A 144 -16.00 -24.35 -15.59
C SER A 144 -15.93 -23.95 -14.13
N TYR A 145 -15.40 -24.80 -13.24
CA TYR A 145 -15.22 -24.48 -11.82
C TYR A 145 -14.04 -25.24 -11.21
N GLY A 146 -13.56 -24.73 -10.07
CA GLY A 146 -12.54 -25.34 -9.23
C GLY A 146 -12.82 -25.12 -7.76
N LYS A 147 -11.97 -25.64 -6.88
CA LYS A 147 -12.08 -25.53 -5.42
C LYS A 147 -10.85 -24.86 -4.83
N ILE A 148 -11.05 -23.98 -3.85
CA ILE A 148 -10.00 -23.50 -2.96
C ILE A 148 -10.28 -24.05 -1.57
N ILE A 149 -9.32 -24.75 -1.00
CA ILE A 149 -9.33 -25.18 0.41
C ILE A 149 -8.48 -24.18 1.17
N HIS A 150 -9.08 -23.51 2.18
CA HIS A 150 -8.43 -22.39 2.81
C HIS A 150 -8.74 -22.27 4.30
N GLY A 151 -7.87 -21.49 4.98
CA GLY A 151 -8.04 -21.16 6.39
C GLY A 151 -7.76 -22.31 7.34
N ILE A 152 -7.76 -22.02 8.63
CA ILE A 152 -7.42 -22.96 9.71
C ILE A 152 -8.36 -24.19 9.71
N SER A 153 -9.62 -23.97 9.40
CA SER A 153 -10.65 -25.02 9.35
C SER A 153 -10.65 -25.85 8.06
N TYR A 154 -9.75 -25.59 7.11
CA TYR A 154 -9.75 -26.21 5.77
C TYR A 154 -11.09 -26.08 5.04
N SER A 155 -11.71 -24.92 5.17
CA SER A 155 -12.98 -24.64 4.51
C SER A 155 -12.85 -24.69 2.99
N THR A 156 -13.83 -25.28 2.32
CA THR A 156 -13.82 -25.41 0.86
C THR A 156 -14.68 -24.35 0.20
N MET A 157 -14.09 -23.52 -0.66
CA MET A 157 -14.80 -22.56 -1.51
C MET A 157 -14.84 -23.06 -2.94
N LYS A 158 -16.04 -23.21 -3.49
CA LYS A 158 -16.25 -23.48 -4.92
C LYS A 158 -16.16 -22.16 -5.71
N VAL A 159 -15.33 -22.13 -6.74
CA VAL A 159 -15.11 -20.95 -7.59
C VAL A 159 -15.52 -21.26 -9.02
N LYS A 160 -16.38 -20.41 -9.60
CA LYS A 160 -16.78 -20.53 -11.01
C LYS A 160 -15.65 -19.93 -11.87
N THR A 161 -14.77 -20.79 -12.39
CA THR A 161 -13.57 -20.39 -13.15
C THR A 161 -13.91 -19.86 -14.52
N SER A 162 -14.99 -20.31 -15.15
CA SER A 162 -15.46 -19.84 -16.46
C SER A 162 -15.65 -18.30 -16.52
N VAL A 163 -16.13 -17.68 -15.43
CA VAL A 163 -16.34 -16.22 -15.35
C VAL A 163 -15.01 -15.46 -15.37
N LEU A 164 -13.94 -16.07 -14.88
CA LEU A 164 -12.61 -15.45 -14.74
C LEU A 164 -11.70 -15.72 -15.95
N MET A 165 -12.04 -16.66 -16.83
CA MET A 165 -11.22 -17.05 -17.98
C MET A 165 -10.86 -15.89 -18.89
N GLY A 166 -11.80 -14.97 -19.14
CA GLY A 166 -11.56 -13.79 -19.97
C GLY A 166 -10.52 -12.84 -19.35
N GLU A 167 -10.52 -12.70 -18.03
CA GLU A 167 -9.52 -11.90 -17.31
C GLU A 167 -8.15 -12.58 -17.29
N VAL A 168 -8.11 -13.90 -17.07
CA VAL A 168 -6.87 -14.69 -17.10
C VAL A 168 -6.20 -14.59 -18.47
N ARG A 169 -6.93 -14.77 -19.58
CA ARG A 169 -6.36 -14.61 -20.94
C ARG A 169 -5.81 -13.21 -21.18
N LYS A 170 -6.49 -12.17 -20.70
CA LYS A 170 -5.98 -10.78 -20.77
C LYS A 170 -4.69 -10.59 -19.99
N LEU A 171 -4.56 -11.24 -18.83
CA LEU A 171 -3.36 -11.19 -18.01
C LEU A 171 -2.21 -11.96 -18.67
N ILE A 172 -2.45 -13.12 -19.22
CA ILE A 172 -1.49 -13.90 -20.02
C ILE A 172 -0.94 -13.03 -21.15
N GLY A 173 -1.80 -12.40 -21.97
CA GLY A 173 -1.35 -11.53 -23.05
C GLY A 173 -0.58 -10.29 -22.58
N LYS A 174 -0.78 -9.83 -21.33
CA LYS A 174 0.06 -8.78 -20.74
C LYS A 174 1.42 -9.30 -20.29
N ILE A 175 1.48 -10.52 -19.75
CA ILE A 175 2.73 -11.18 -19.38
C ILE A 175 3.56 -11.46 -20.63
N GLU A 176 2.95 -11.97 -21.70
CA GLU A 176 3.63 -12.19 -22.98
C GLU A 176 4.28 -10.92 -23.52
N LYS A 177 3.53 -9.80 -23.51
CA LYS A 177 4.05 -8.49 -23.91
C LYS A 177 5.15 -7.99 -22.99
N LEU A 178 5.01 -8.22 -21.69
CA LEU A 178 6.01 -7.82 -20.71
C LEU A 178 7.33 -8.54 -20.96
N VAL A 179 7.27 -9.85 -21.16
CA VAL A 179 8.44 -10.70 -21.28
C VAL A 179 9.08 -10.62 -22.67
N ALA A 180 8.29 -10.29 -23.70
CA ALA A 180 8.81 -10.05 -25.05
C ALA A 180 9.58 -8.72 -25.17
N ASN A 181 9.44 -7.80 -24.21
CA ASN A 181 10.22 -6.58 -24.19
C ASN A 181 11.65 -6.87 -23.73
N GLU A 182 12.64 -6.23 -24.34
CA GLU A 182 14.06 -6.33 -23.93
C GLU A 182 14.36 -5.51 -22.66
N SER A 183 13.50 -4.59 -22.29
CA SER A 183 13.69 -3.70 -21.14
C SER A 183 12.75 -4.07 -19.99
N PRO A 184 13.22 -3.95 -18.73
CA PRO A 184 12.40 -4.22 -17.55
C PRO A 184 11.21 -3.26 -17.48
N PRO A 185 10.09 -3.67 -16.87
CA PRO A 185 8.95 -2.81 -16.67
C PRO A 185 9.27 -1.65 -15.72
N ASP A 186 8.47 -0.59 -15.79
CA ASP A 186 8.54 0.51 -14.83
C ASP A 186 8.45 -0.02 -13.40
N LEU A 187 9.47 0.28 -12.61
CA LEU A 187 9.51 -0.09 -11.21
C LEU A 187 8.45 0.70 -10.44
N VAL A 188 7.60 -0.01 -9.71
CA VAL A 188 6.58 0.56 -8.82
C VAL A 188 6.55 -0.20 -7.52
N LEU A 189 7.00 0.42 -6.44
CA LEU A 189 6.84 -0.14 -5.11
C LEU A 189 5.35 -0.23 -4.76
N ASN A 190 4.96 -1.34 -4.16
CA ASN A 190 3.58 -1.62 -3.79
C ASN A 190 3.51 -2.41 -2.46
N ARG A 191 2.29 -2.71 -2.00
CA ARG A 191 2.07 -3.40 -0.72
C ARG A 191 2.71 -4.79 -0.62
N HIS A 192 2.98 -5.46 -1.75
CA HIS A 192 3.59 -6.79 -1.76
C HIS A 192 5.12 -6.74 -1.66
N CYS A 193 5.73 -5.54 -1.69
CA CYS A 193 7.18 -5.42 -1.57
C CYS A 193 7.70 -5.91 -0.21
N ALA A 194 6.93 -5.74 0.86
CA ALA A 194 7.32 -6.19 2.20
C ALA A 194 7.50 -7.73 2.31
N GLU A 195 6.83 -8.48 1.44
CA GLU A 195 6.86 -9.95 1.38
C GLU A 195 7.73 -10.47 0.23
N CYS A 196 8.50 -9.58 -0.42
CA CYS A 196 9.15 -9.88 -1.69
C CYS A 196 10.66 -10.05 -1.53
N GLU A 197 11.21 -11.12 -2.08
CA GLU A 197 12.63 -11.40 -2.13
C GLU A 197 13.45 -10.35 -2.90
N TYR A 198 12.84 -9.55 -3.75
CA TYR A 198 13.48 -8.45 -4.49
C TYR A 198 13.31 -7.08 -3.81
N GLN A 199 12.83 -7.04 -2.56
CA GLN A 199 12.48 -5.80 -1.87
C GLN A 199 13.66 -4.83 -1.78
N VAL A 200 14.81 -5.30 -1.32
CA VAL A 200 16.02 -4.47 -1.10
C VAL A 200 16.46 -3.84 -2.41
N ARG A 201 16.65 -4.66 -3.43
CA ARG A 201 17.01 -4.22 -4.78
C ARG A 201 16.02 -3.20 -5.36
N CYS A 202 14.72 -3.52 -5.31
CA CYS A 202 13.69 -2.63 -5.86
C CYS A 202 13.62 -1.30 -5.11
N ARG A 203 13.79 -1.32 -3.77
CA ARG A 203 13.83 -0.10 -2.97
C ARG A 203 15.03 0.76 -3.31
N GLN A 204 16.21 0.16 -3.46
CA GLN A 204 17.42 0.87 -3.86
C GLN A 204 17.26 1.53 -5.24
N MET A 205 16.78 0.78 -6.22
CA MET A 205 16.49 1.30 -7.56
C MET A 205 15.47 2.46 -7.55
N ALA A 206 14.46 2.37 -6.68
CA ALA A 206 13.47 3.44 -6.51
C ALA A 206 14.09 4.70 -5.90
N ILE A 207 15.01 4.54 -4.93
CA ILE A 207 15.76 5.65 -4.31
C ILE A 207 16.65 6.33 -5.36
N GLU A 208 17.41 5.57 -6.13
CA GLU A 208 18.28 6.09 -7.19
C GLU A 208 17.50 6.87 -8.27
N LYS A 209 16.30 6.41 -8.60
CA LYS A 209 15.40 7.08 -9.55
C LYS A 209 14.55 8.19 -8.92
N ASP A 210 14.63 8.38 -7.61
CA ASP A 210 13.77 9.32 -6.86
C ASP A 210 12.27 9.10 -7.16
N ASP A 211 11.85 7.81 -7.28
CA ASP A 211 10.53 7.45 -7.79
C ASP A 211 9.40 7.81 -6.81
N LEU A 212 8.29 8.30 -7.33
CA LEU A 212 7.10 8.66 -6.54
C LEU A 212 6.52 7.51 -5.70
N SER A 213 6.76 6.25 -6.08
CA SER A 213 6.29 5.08 -5.32
C SER A 213 7.02 4.87 -3.99
N LEU A 214 8.10 5.60 -3.73
CA LEU A 214 8.73 5.67 -2.40
C LEU A 214 7.81 6.27 -1.35
N LEU A 215 6.92 7.20 -1.75
CA LEU A 215 6.00 7.86 -0.82
C LEU A 215 4.89 6.91 -0.39
N ALA A 216 4.97 6.44 0.86
CA ALA A 216 3.95 5.59 1.42
C ALA A 216 2.56 6.26 1.37
N GLY A 217 1.54 5.46 1.08
CA GLY A 217 0.16 5.94 0.95
C GLY A 217 -0.18 6.60 -0.38
N MET A 218 0.78 6.79 -1.30
CA MET A 218 0.47 7.24 -2.65
C MET A 218 -0.15 6.12 -3.49
N SER A 219 -1.39 6.30 -3.89
CA SER A 219 -2.09 5.32 -4.73
C SER A 219 -1.57 5.31 -6.17
N SER A 220 -1.69 4.18 -6.86
CA SER A 220 -1.37 4.08 -8.29
C SER A 220 -2.14 5.09 -9.15
N LYS A 221 -3.35 5.47 -8.73
CA LYS A 221 -4.18 6.48 -9.41
C LYS A 221 -3.58 7.88 -9.25
N GLU A 222 -3.10 8.22 -8.05
CA GLU A 222 -2.43 9.51 -7.79
C GLU A 222 -1.10 9.60 -8.52
N ARG A 223 -0.30 8.53 -8.49
CA ARG A 223 0.96 8.46 -9.24
C ARG A 223 0.73 8.69 -10.74
N LYS A 224 -0.23 7.99 -11.36
CA LYS A 224 -0.61 8.21 -12.76
C LYS A 224 -1.05 9.65 -13.03
N LYS A 225 -1.79 10.27 -12.09
CA LYS A 225 -2.20 11.67 -12.19
C LYS A 225 -1.01 12.63 -12.14
N PHE A 226 0.02 12.34 -11.34
CA PHE A 226 1.24 13.15 -11.32
C PHE A 226 2.07 12.93 -12.59
N ASN A 227 2.24 11.68 -13.03
CA ASN A 227 2.95 11.36 -14.27
C ASN A 227 2.32 12.03 -15.49
N SER A 228 0.98 12.08 -15.59
CA SER A 228 0.28 12.79 -16.68
C SER A 228 0.49 14.31 -16.66
N LYS A 229 1.07 14.86 -15.59
CA LYS A 229 1.44 16.27 -15.44
C LYS A 229 2.95 16.50 -15.59
N GLY A 230 3.71 15.48 -15.97
CA GLY A 230 5.16 15.54 -16.09
C GLY A 230 5.91 15.51 -14.76
N ILE A 231 5.26 15.03 -13.67
CA ILE A 231 5.87 14.89 -12.35
C ILE A 231 6.12 13.40 -12.12
N PHE A 232 7.37 12.99 -12.17
CA PHE A 232 7.81 11.59 -12.08
C PHE A 232 8.58 11.30 -10.79
N THR A 233 9.21 12.32 -10.17
CA THR A 233 10.08 12.14 -9.02
C THR A 233 9.55 12.83 -7.76
N VAL A 234 10.03 12.37 -6.59
CA VAL A 234 9.72 13.00 -5.30
C VAL A 234 10.23 14.43 -5.27
N THR A 235 11.43 14.66 -5.80
CA THR A 235 12.02 16.01 -5.89
C THR A 235 11.16 16.94 -6.74
N GLN A 236 10.70 16.51 -7.93
CA GLN A 236 9.79 17.30 -8.75
C GLN A 236 8.47 17.60 -8.02
N LEU A 237 7.91 16.59 -7.34
CA LEU A 237 6.69 16.76 -6.57
C LEU A 237 6.86 17.78 -5.44
N SER A 238 8.02 17.80 -4.79
CA SER A 238 8.33 18.75 -3.71
C SER A 238 8.22 20.22 -4.14
N CYS A 239 8.55 20.52 -5.40
CA CYS A 239 8.46 21.86 -5.96
C CYS A 239 7.02 22.32 -6.22
N THR A 240 6.05 21.40 -6.15
CA THR A 240 4.64 21.72 -6.44
C THR A 240 3.84 22.13 -5.21
N PHE A 241 4.39 21.99 -4.00
CA PHE A 241 3.68 22.37 -2.78
C PHE A 241 3.41 23.89 -2.77
N ARG A 242 2.18 24.22 -2.43
CA ARG A 242 1.73 25.60 -2.22
C ARG A 242 0.71 25.61 -1.09
N PRO A 243 0.97 26.34 -0.02
CA PRO A 243 0.00 26.52 1.07
C PRO A 243 -1.27 27.18 0.55
N ARG A 244 -2.41 26.70 1.00
CA ARG A 244 -3.72 27.26 0.62
C ARG A 244 -4.30 28.04 1.79
N ARG A 245 -4.75 29.27 1.56
CA ARG A 245 -5.59 29.96 2.55
C ARG A 245 -6.89 29.19 2.73
N ARG A 246 -7.13 28.73 3.95
CA ARG A 246 -8.42 28.12 4.29
C ARG A 246 -9.47 29.20 4.51
N PRO A 247 -10.68 29.04 3.93
CA PRO A 247 -11.82 29.84 4.33
C PRO A 247 -12.09 29.64 5.83
N LYS A 248 -12.53 30.68 6.54
CA LYS A 248 -12.82 30.60 8.00
C LYS A 248 -13.71 29.39 8.38
N ARG A 249 -14.73 29.08 7.54
CA ARG A 249 -15.64 27.94 7.73
C ARG A 249 -15.01 26.55 7.63
N MET A 250 -13.77 26.44 7.20
CA MET A 250 -13.06 25.16 7.01
C MET A 250 -11.82 25.05 7.91
N ARG A 251 -11.58 26.00 8.80
CA ARG A 251 -10.40 25.97 9.69
C ARG A 251 -10.41 24.77 10.63
N ASP A 252 -11.60 24.38 11.09
CA ASP A 252 -11.78 23.28 12.03
C ASP A 252 -11.82 21.89 11.35
N LYS A 253 -11.87 21.84 10.01
CA LYS A 253 -11.84 20.57 9.28
C LYS A 253 -10.39 20.11 9.09
N ARG A 254 -10.15 18.86 9.45
CA ARG A 254 -8.84 18.20 9.23
C ARG A 254 -8.41 18.30 7.77
N GLU A 255 -7.16 18.66 7.51
CA GLU A 255 -6.62 18.71 6.15
C GLU A 255 -6.48 17.32 5.56
N LYS A 256 -6.55 17.25 4.23
CA LYS A 256 -6.16 16.04 3.51
C LYS A 256 -4.64 15.96 3.51
N TYR A 257 -4.12 14.75 3.54
CA TYR A 257 -2.70 14.50 3.41
C TYR A 257 -2.14 15.06 2.09
N HIS A 258 -1.00 15.76 2.18
CA HIS A 258 -0.35 16.41 1.05
C HIS A 258 0.96 15.71 0.69
N HIS A 259 0.95 14.84 -0.31
CA HIS A 259 2.18 14.20 -0.79
C HIS A 259 3.25 15.19 -1.25
N SER A 260 2.86 16.35 -1.79
CA SER A 260 3.81 17.40 -2.16
C SER A 260 4.50 18.06 -0.96
N LEU A 261 3.82 18.16 0.19
CA LEU A 261 4.44 18.66 1.43
C LEU A 261 5.36 17.60 2.04
N LYS A 262 4.95 16.32 1.98
CA LYS A 262 5.81 15.20 2.37
C LYS A 262 7.10 15.17 1.54
N ALA A 263 6.97 15.31 0.24
CA ALA A 263 8.10 15.41 -0.67
C ALA A 263 9.01 16.62 -0.36
N LEU A 264 8.42 17.76 0.02
CA LEU A 264 9.16 18.95 0.43
C LEU A 264 9.94 18.70 1.74
N ALA A 265 9.31 18.06 2.73
CA ALA A 265 9.96 17.69 3.98
C ALA A 265 11.19 16.78 3.71
N ILE A 266 11.06 15.79 2.84
CA ILE A 266 12.16 14.89 2.45
C ILE A 266 13.30 15.68 1.78
N ARG A 267 13.00 16.54 0.82
CA ARG A 267 14.01 17.32 0.10
C ARG A 267 14.77 18.30 1.01
N GLU A 268 14.05 18.97 1.91
CA GLU A 268 14.63 19.95 2.82
C GLU A 268 15.24 19.33 4.08
N LYS A 269 14.98 18.02 4.31
CA LYS A 269 15.37 17.30 5.53
C LYS A 269 14.88 18.00 6.80
N LYS A 270 13.67 18.58 6.74
CA LYS A 270 13.04 19.34 7.82
C LYS A 270 11.63 18.84 8.10
N ILE A 271 11.21 18.98 9.37
CA ILE A 271 9.83 18.71 9.77
C ILE A 271 8.95 19.89 9.30
N HIS A 272 7.93 19.59 8.52
CA HIS A 272 6.93 20.59 8.12
C HIS A 272 5.64 20.41 8.90
N ILE A 273 5.13 21.51 9.47
CA ILE A 273 3.92 21.51 10.30
C ILE A 273 2.82 22.31 9.63
N VAL A 274 1.61 21.80 9.69
CA VAL A 274 0.37 22.45 9.22
C VAL A 274 -0.56 22.64 10.41
N GLY A 275 -0.97 23.88 10.66
CA GLY A 275 -1.80 24.21 11.81
C GLY A 275 -1.02 24.20 13.12
N SER A 276 -1.68 23.84 14.20
CA SER A 276 -1.09 23.80 15.55
C SER A 276 -1.43 22.46 16.21
N PRO A 277 -0.71 21.38 15.84
CA PRO A 277 -0.90 20.10 16.49
C PRO A 277 -0.53 20.21 17.98
N THR A 278 -1.43 19.79 18.84
CA THR A 278 -1.20 19.79 20.30
C THR A 278 -1.46 18.40 20.85
N ILE A 279 -0.56 17.92 21.66
CA ILE A 279 -0.73 16.71 22.47
C ILE A 279 -0.91 17.17 23.91
N LYS A 280 -1.99 16.74 24.52
CA LYS A 280 -2.27 16.96 25.94
C LYS A 280 -2.25 15.60 26.64
N ILE A 281 -1.27 15.40 27.49
CA ILE A 281 -1.18 14.26 28.39
C ILE A 281 -1.43 14.79 29.79
N GLN A 282 -2.56 14.35 30.37
CA GLN A 282 -2.93 14.69 31.74
C GLN A 282 -3.02 13.37 32.49
N GLY A 283 -2.02 13.09 33.30
CA GLY A 283 -1.84 11.82 34.02
C GLY A 283 -0.53 11.11 33.66
N THR A 284 -0.42 9.86 34.08
CA THR A 284 0.78 9.04 33.88
C THR A 284 0.80 8.42 32.49
N ALA A 285 1.85 8.70 31.69
CA ALA A 285 1.99 8.16 30.34
C ALA A 285 2.32 6.67 30.36
N VAL A 286 1.57 5.90 29.58
CA VAL A 286 1.78 4.46 29.38
C VAL A 286 1.92 4.21 27.88
N TYR A 287 3.14 3.94 27.43
CA TYR A 287 3.44 3.66 26.02
C TYR A 287 3.19 2.19 25.73
N LEU A 288 2.29 1.94 24.81
CA LEU A 288 1.77 0.61 24.49
C LEU A 288 2.18 0.20 23.08
N ASP A 289 2.83 -0.97 22.98
CA ASP A 289 3.08 -1.67 21.73
C ASP A 289 2.66 -3.13 21.85
N VAL A 290 2.02 -3.67 20.82
CA VAL A 290 1.43 -5.02 20.86
C VAL A 290 1.84 -5.83 19.66
N GLU A 291 2.21 -7.11 19.90
CA GLU A 291 2.52 -8.05 18.86
C GLU A 291 1.49 -9.19 18.80
N GLY A 292 1.16 -9.62 17.60
CA GLY A 292 0.14 -10.64 17.42
C GLY A 292 0.26 -11.43 16.13
N LEU A 293 -0.52 -12.49 16.04
CA LEU A 293 -0.71 -13.32 14.85
C LEU A 293 -2.08 -13.01 14.23
N PRO A 294 -2.17 -12.13 13.22
CA PRO A 294 -3.47 -11.68 12.69
C PRO A 294 -4.32 -12.82 12.10
N ASP A 295 -3.66 -13.83 11.52
CA ASP A 295 -4.34 -14.99 10.94
C ASP A 295 -5.02 -15.86 11.99
N LEU A 296 -4.44 -15.95 13.18
CA LEU A 296 -4.98 -16.66 14.34
C LEU A 296 -5.87 -15.78 15.22
N ASN A 297 -5.88 -14.46 14.92
CA ASN A 297 -6.55 -13.48 15.76
C ASN A 297 -6.10 -13.57 17.24
N PHE A 298 -4.79 -13.75 17.44
CA PHE A 298 -4.11 -14.00 18.71
C PHE A 298 -3.06 -12.92 18.98
N TYR A 299 -3.05 -12.37 20.18
CA TYR A 299 -2.06 -11.41 20.65
C TYR A 299 -1.16 -12.09 21.68
N TYR A 300 0.14 -12.14 21.39
CA TYR A 300 1.08 -12.93 22.19
C TYR A 300 2.06 -12.10 23.02
N LEU A 301 2.17 -10.80 22.78
CA LEU A 301 3.08 -9.93 23.52
C LEU A 301 2.45 -8.54 23.67
N ILE A 302 2.36 -8.08 24.90
CA ILE A 302 1.93 -6.73 25.27
C ILE A 302 3.10 -6.03 25.93
N GLY A 303 3.67 -5.02 25.27
CA GLY A 303 4.70 -4.15 25.83
C GLY A 303 4.07 -2.91 26.44
N MET A 304 4.47 -2.58 27.66
CA MET A 304 4.06 -1.38 28.36
C MET A 304 5.28 -0.69 28.96
N ARG A 305 5.48 0.56 28.61
CA ARG A 305 6.50 1.42 29.22
C ARG A 305 5.81 2.54 29.97
N ILE A 306 5.98 2.55 31.28
CA ILE A 306 5.31 3.48 32.20
C ILE A 306 6.33 4.52 32.63
N LYS A 307 6.02 5.80 32.40
CA LYS A 307 6.87 6.91 32.80
C LYS A 307 6.18 7.75 33.89
N ASN A 308 6.78 7.77 35.06
CA ASN A 308 6.33 8.59 36.19
C ASN A 308 7.50 9.45 36.67
N GLY A 309 7.53 10.71 36.26
CA GLY A 309 8.68 11.61 36.47
C GLY A 309 9.94 11.04 35.80
N ASP A 310 11.00 10.83 36.58
CA ASP A 310 12.27 10.26 36.12
C ASP A 310 12.29 8.71 36.21
N SER A 311 11.27 8.11 36.80
CA SER A 311 11.17 6.65 36.90
C SER A 311 10.51 6.07 35.66
N VAL A 312 11.15 5.05 35.08
CA VAL A 312 10.64 4.32 33.93
C VAL A 312 10.60 2.84 34.24
N VAL A 313 9.44 2.22 34.02
CA VAL A 313 9.24 0.77 34.21
C VAL A 313 8.78 0.17 32.89
N GLN A 314 9.45 -0.90 32.44
CA GLN A 314 9.10 -1.66 31.24
C GLN A 314 8.49 -3.01 31.63
N HIS A 315 7.30 -3.30 31.14
CA HIS A 315 6.65 -4.60 31.21
C HIS A 315 6.57 -5.24 29.84
N SER A 316 6.74 -6.56 29.78
CA SER A 316 6.61 -7.36 28.55
C SER A 316 5.82 -8.62 28.89
N LEU A 317 4.52 -8.58 28.65
CA LEU A 317 3.58 -9.65 28.99
C LEU A 317 3.51 -10.64 27.83
N TRP A 318 3.86 -11.89 28.07
CA TRP A 318 4.03 -12.91 27.05
C TRP A 318 3.03 -14.07 27.22
N ALA A 319 2.29 -14.36 26.14
CA ALA A 319 1.45 -15.56 26.03
C ALA A 319 2.19 -16.65 25.25
N GLU A 320 2.39 -17.80 25.86
CA GLU A 320 3.01 -18.94 25.19
C GLU A 320 2.05 -19.60 24.20
N SER A 321 0.79 -19.64 24.56
CA SER A 321 -0.32 -20.22 23.79
C SER A 321 -1.51 -19.27 23.66
N GLN A 322 -2.53 -19.66 22.90
CA GLN A 322 -3.76 -18.87 22.79
C GLN A 322 -4.56 -18.83 24.10
N GLU A 323 -4.44 -19.86 24.93
CA GLU A 323 -5.09 -19.96 26.25
C GLU A 323 -4.54 -18.88 27.20
N ASP A 324 -3.28 -18.50 27.05
CA ASP A 324 -2.63 -17.49 27.89
C ASP A 324 -2.99 -16.05 27.51
N GLU A 325 -3.65 -15.82 26.37
CA GLU A 325 -4.07 -14.48 25.93
C GLU A 325 -4.91 -13.76 26.98
N LYS A 326 -5.81 -14.50 27.64
CA LYS A 326 -6.63 -13.96 28.75
C LYS A 326 -5.79 -13.60 29.94
N THR A 327 -4.76 -14.39 30.27
CA THR A 327 -3.87 -14.18 31.41
C THR A 327 -3.08 -12.87 31.23
N ILE A 328 -2.44 -12.68 30.07
CA ILE A 328 -1.68 -11.45 29.80
C ILE A 328 -2.59 -10.22 29.71
N TRP A 329 -3.84 -10.38 29.26
CA TRP A 329 -4.81 -9.30 29.31
C TRP A 329 -5.19 -8.91 30.73
N ASN A 330 -5.43 -9.87 31.60
CA ASN A 330 -5.73 -9.60 33.02
C ASN A 330 -4.57 -8.90 33.72
N GLU A 331 -3.34 -9.36 33.48
CA GLU A 331 -2.12 -8.75 34.00
C GLU A 331 -1.95 -7.31 33.50
N PHE A 332 -2.25 -7.08 32.22
CA PHE A 332 -2.27 -5.72 31.62
C PHE A 332 -3.28 -4.81 32.36
N ILE A 333 -4.49 -5.28 32.62
CA ILE A 333 -5.53 -4.51 33.34
C ILE A 333 -5.13 -4.28 34.81
N GLU A 334 -4.56 -5.28 35.45
CA GLU A 334 -4.07 -5.18 36.84
C GLU A 334 -2.98 -4.10 36.94
N ILE A 335 -1.98 -4.13 36.08
CA ILE A 335 -0.93 -3.10 36.04
C ILE A 335 -1.55 -1.71 35.80
N LEU A 336 -2.47 -1.55 34.85
CA LEU A 336 -3.13 -0.28 34.61
C LEU A 336 -3.92 0.23 35.80
N SER A 337 -4.50 -0.67 36.58
CA SER A 337 -5.28 -0.31 37.77
C SER A 337 -4.44 0.25 38.91
N THR A 338 -3.14 -0.05 38.94
CA THR A 338 -2.19 0.50 39.93
C THR A 338 -1.71 1.90 39.61
N ILE A 339 -1.98 2.39 38.40
CA ILE A 339 -1.48 3.69 37.89
C ILE A 339 -2.53 4.77 38.14
N GLU A 340 -2.10 5.88 38.72
CA GLU A 340 -2.95 7.05 38.89
C GLU A 340 -3.13 7.77 37.51
N GLU A 341 -4.39 7.93 37.10
CA GLU A 341 -4.78 8.55 35.84
C GLU A 341 -3.96 8.06 34.62
N PRO A 342 -4.00 6.76 34.26
CA PRO A 342 -3.19 6.24 33.18
C PRO A 342 -3.66 6.80 31.83
N VAL A 343 -2.70 7.22 30.99
CA VAL A 343 -2.94 7.67 29.62
C VAL A 343 -2.23 6.72 28.66
N LEU A 344 -2.98 5.84 28.01
CA LEU A 344 -2.46 4.92 27.01
C LEU A 344 -2.07 5.66 25.73
N ILE A 345 -0.82 5.47 25.30
CA ILE A 345 -0.24 6.09 24.11
C ILE A 345 0.27 4.98 23.19
N HIS A 346 -0.15 5.00 21.92
CA HIS A 346 0.24 3.99 20.94
C HIS A 346 0.38 4.59 19.53
N TYR A 347 0.85 3.77 18.57
CA TYR A 347 1.10 4.24 17.21
C TYR A 347 0.42 3.36 16.14
N GLY A 348 -0.61 3.87 15.51
CA GLY A 348 -1.29 3.19 14.42
C GLY A 348 -2.62 2.58 14.80
N GLY A 349 -3.12 1.71 13.94
CA GLY A 349 -4.46 1.12 14.11
C GLY A 349 -4.45 -0.28 14.71
N PHE A 350 -3.28 -0.89 14.89
CA PHE A 350 -3.18 -2.27 15.39
C PHE A 350 -3.55 -2.34 16.86
N GLU A 351 -3.00 -1.46 17.69
CA GLU A 351 -3.28 -1.35 19.14
C GLU A 351 -4.72 -0.90 19.38
N THR A 352 -5.26 0.01 18.54
CA THR A 352 -6.69 0.37 18.60
C THR A 352 -7.58 -0.85 18.37
N ALA A 353 -7.21 -1.70 17.39
CA ALA A 353 -7.95 -2.92 17.10
C ALA A 353 -7.77 -3.97 18.20
N PHE A 354 -6.57 -4.08 18.77
CA PHE A 354 -6.27 -4.91 19.94
C PHE A 354 -7.16 -4.54 21.13
N LEU A 355 -7.09 -3.30 21.59
CA LEU A 355 -7.87 -2.83 22.73
C LEU A 355 -9.37 -3.10 22.56
N LYS A 356 -9.90 -2.80 21.36
CA LYS A 356 -11.31 -3.08 21.04
C LYS A 356 -11.64 -4.56 21.13
N ARG A 357 -10.83 -5.44 20.54
CA ARG A 357 -11.08 -6.89 20.53
C ARG A 357 -10.94 -7.53 21.90
N MET A 358 -9.96 -7.09 22.67
CA MET A 358 -9.77 -7.60 24.04
C MET A 358 -10.93 -7.19 24.96
N CYS A 359 -11.42 -5.96 24.82
CA CYS A 359 -12.66 -5.54 25.48
C CYS A 359 -13.89 -6.35 25.04
N GLU A 360 -14.00 -6.69 23.74
CA GLU A 360 -15.08 -7.53 23.23
C GLU A 360 -15.01 -8.98 23.77
N ARG A 361 -13.80 -9.52 23.97
CA ARG A 361 -13.59 -10.89 24.45
C ARG A 361 -13.64 -11.02 25.97
N TYR A 362 -13.05 -10.06 26.68
CA TYR A 362 -12.72 -10.14 28.10
C TYR A 362 -13.12 -8.88 28.89
N GLY A 363 -14.00 -8.05 28.32
CA GLY A 363 -14.34 -6.73 28.90
C GLY A 363 -15.03 -6.77 30.24
N GLU A 364 -15.62 -7.93 30.64
CA GLU A 364 -16.22 -8.14 31.94
C GLU A 364 -15.20 -8.03 33.09
N LEU A 365 -13.90 -8.13 32.79
CA LEU A 365 -12.81 -8.08 33.74
C LEU A 365 -12.24 -6.67 33.98
N ILE A 366 -12.76 -5.65 33.26
CA ILE A 366 -12.27 -4.28 33.38
C ILE A 366 -12.99 -3.59 34.55
N GLU A 367 -12.36 -3.61 35.69
CA GLU A 367 -12.82 -2.90 36.90
C GLU A 367 -12.20 -1.49 36.96
N GLY A 368 -12.99 -0.53 37.40
CA GLY A 368 -12.56 0.85 37.63
C GLY A 368 -12.77 1.80 36.46
N PRO A 369 -13.31 3.01 36.74
CA PRO A 369 -13.62 4.01 35.71
C PRO A 369 -12.37 4.61 35.04
N ALA A 370 -11.24 4.68 35.75
CA ALA A 370 -9.99 5.21 35.23
C ALA A 370 -9.39 4.33 34.12
N VAL A 371 -9.38 3.00 34.33
CA VAL A 371 -8.90 2.03 33.32
C VAL A 371 -9.80 2.02 32.11
N GLN A 372 -11.12 2.00 32.29
CA GLN A 372 -12.08 2.07 31.18
C GLN A 372 -11.91 3.36 30.37
N LYS A 373 -11.71 4.49 31.04
CA LYS A 373 -11.45 5.78 30.38
C LYS A 373 -10.15 5.75 29.59
N SER A 374 -9.06 5.24 30.18
CA SER A 374 -7.75 5.14 29.52
C SER A 374 -7.80 4.31 28.24
N ILE A 375 -8.48 3.17 28.24
CA ILE A 375 -8.67 2.33 27.07
C ILE A 375 -9.50 3.05 26.00
N LYS A 376 -10.60 3.66 26.39
CA LYS A 376 -11.53 4.35 25.46
C LYS A 376 -10.91 5.60 24.85
N GLU A 377 -10.14 6.34 25.61
CA GLU A 377 -9.54 7.63 25.22
C GLU A 377 -8.06 7.49 24.85
N SER A 378 -7.59 6.25 24.56
CA SER A 378 -6.20 5.98 24.18
C SER A 378 -5.72 6.89 23.05
N LEU A 379 -4.52 7.45 23.20
CA LEU A 379 -3.92 8.42 22.31
C LEU A 379 -3.15 7.73 21.18
N ASN A 380 -3.70 7.76 19.98
CA ASN A 380 -3.01 7.29 18.78
C ASN A 380 -2.16 8.41 18.18
N LEU A 381 -0.84 8.39 18.36
CA LEU A 381 0.07 9.43 17.86
C LEU A 381 0.03 9.58 16.34
N LEU A 382 -0.17 8.48 15.60
CA LEU A 382 -0.32 8.57 14.15
C LEU A 382 -1.51 9.46 13.76
N THR A 383 -2.60 9.45 14.52
CA THR A 383 -3.75 10.29 14.24
C THR A 383 -3.47 11.77 14.50
N VAL A 384 -2.59 12.09 15.44
CA VAL A 384 -2.16 13.47 15.71
C VAL A 384 -1.20 13.96 14.65
N THR A 385 -0.24 13.12 14.25
CA THR A 385 0.79 13.50 13.27
C THR A 385 0.27 13.52 11.84
N TYR A 386 -0.65 12.62 11.48
CA TYR A 386 -1.14 12.47 10.11
C TYR A 386 -1.78 13.75 9.57
N ALA A 387 -1.28 14.21 8.41
CA ALA A 387 -1.69 15.42 7.71
C ALA A 387 -1.43 16.74 8.47
N GLN A 388 -0.78 16.70 9.62
CA GLN A 388 -0.39 17.89 10.40
C GLN A 388 1.13 18.01 10.53
N ILE A 389 1.86 16.91 10.73
CA ILE A 389 3.31 16.90 10.89
C ILE A 389 3.91 16.00 9.83
N TYR A 390 4.80 16.54 9.02
CA TYR A 390 5.45 15.85 7.91
C TYR A 390 6.94 15.67 8.20
N PHE A 391 7.29 14.51 8.69
CA PHE A 391 8.69 14.12 8.90
C PHE A 391 9.39 13.82 7.58
N PRO A 392 10.69 14.01 7.43
CA PRO A 392 11.45 13.83 6.20
C PRO A 392 11.80 12.35 5.90
N GLY A 393 10.90 11.41 6.18
CA GLY A 393 10.99 10.00 5.80
C GLY A 393 10.01 9.66 4.68
N PHE A 394 10.18 8.53 4.01
CA PHE A 394 9.29 8.12 2.93
C PHE A 394 7.93 7.58 3.44
N SER A 395 7.88 7.08 4.67
CA SER A 395 6.64 6.64 5.31
C SER A 395 6.27 7.53 6.52
N ASN A 396 5.13 7.23 7.13
CA ASN A 396 4.72 7.80 8.40
C ASN A 396 4.71 6.72 9.49
N GLY A 397 5.49 5.64 9.33
CA GLY A 397 5.64 4.61 10.36
C GLY A 397 6.50 5.09 11.53
N LEU A 398 6.37 4.43 12.68
CA LEU A 398 7.12 4.77 13.89
C LEU A 398 8.63 4.77 13.63
N LYS A 399 9.14 3.76 12.90
CA LYS A 399 10.57 3.65 12.56
C LYS A 399 11.11 4.84 11.76
N ASP A 400 10.36 5.31 10.76
CA ASP A 400 10.78 6.47 9.97
C ASP A 400 10.70 7.77 10.78
N THR A 401 9.70 7.92 11.65
CA THR A 401 9.50 9.15 12.44
C THR A 401 10.45 9.23 13.62
N ALA A 402 10.53 8.20 14.45
CA ALA A 402 11.43 8.17 15.60
C ALA A 402 12.91 8.03 15.16
N GLY A 403 13.17 7.29 14.07
CA GLY A 403 14.51 7.22 13.48
C GLY A 403 15.04 8.58 13.02
N PHE A 404 14.20 9.44 12.46
CA PHE A 404 14.57 10.82 12.15
C PHE A 404 14.87 11.65 13.40
N LEU A 405 14.20 11.38 14.52
CA LEU A 405 14.46 12.02 15.82
C LEU A 405 15.69 11.45 16.54
N GLY A 406 16.39 10.48 15.92
CA GLY A 406 17.64 9.93 16.43
C GLY A 406 17.51 8.58 17.14
N PHE A 407 16.31 8.00 17.24
CA PHE A 407 16.13 6.67 17.81
C PHE A 407 16.77 5.59 16.93
N LYS A 408 17.45 4.65 17.55
CA LYS A 408 18.14 3.54 16.86
C LYS A 408 17.70 2.20 17.45
N TRP A 409 17.05 1.39 16.65
CA TRP A 409 16.77 -0.01 17.01
C TRP A 409 18.05 -0.83 16.97
N THR A 410 18.19 -1.75 17.90
CA THR A 410 19.32 -2.70 17.92
C THR A 410 19.32 -3.57 16.66
N ASP A 411 18.14 -4.06 16.29
CA ASP A 411 17.93 -4.86 15.08
C ASP A 411 17.27 -3.97 14.01
N THR A 412 18.05 -3.51 13.03
CA THR A 412 17.57 -2.58 11.98
C THR A 412 16.52 -3.20 11.06
N ASP A 413 16.57 -4.51 10.87
CA ASP A 413 15.71 -5.24 9.95
C ASP A 413 14.37 -5.66 10.56
N CYS A 414 14.17 -5.45 11.85
CA CYS A 414 12.92 -5.79 12.54
C CYS A 414 11.74 -5.07 11.92
N THR A 415 10.69 -5.80 11.66
CA THR A 415 9.38 -5.29 11.20
C THR A 415 8.27 -6.12 11.82
N GLY A 416 7.04 -5.59 11.89
CA GLY A 416 5.89 -6.34 12.36
C GLY A 416 5.60 -7.62 11.55
N LEU A 417 6.06 -7.73 10.29
CA LEU A 417 5.99 -8.99 9.52
C LEU A 417 7.03 -10.00 10.01
N LEU A 418 8.23 -9.53 10.35
CA LEU A 418 9.28 -10.41 10.90
C LEU A 418 8.95 -10.88 12.31
N SER A 419 8.26 -10.08 13.14
CA SER A 419 7.80 -10.52 14.46
C SER A 419 6.84 -11.70 14.35
N VAL A 420 5.95 -11.70 13.34
CA VAL A 420 5.07 -12.83 13.02
C VAL A 420 5.88 -14.07 12.66
N ALA A 421 6.89 -13.95 11.79
CA ALA A 421 7.74 -15.07 11.40
C ALA A 421 8.53 -15.62 12.59
N TRP A 422 9.16 -14.75 13.38
CA TRP A 422 9.90 -15.15 14.59
C TRP A 422 9.01 -15.81 15.64
N ARG A 423 7.79 -15.32 15.86
CA ARG A 423 6.84 -15.96 16.77
C ARG A 423 6.53 -17.40 16.33
N HIS A 424 6.30 -17.62 15.04
CA HIS A 424 6.07 -18.96 14.52
C HIS A 424 7.33 -19.85 14.61
N ILE A 425 8.52 -19.33 14.28
CA ILE A 425 9.76 -20.09 14.46
C ILE A 425 9.94 -20.49 15.92
N TRP A 426 9.71 -19.55 16.83
CA TRP A 426 9.75 -19.83 18.27
C TRP A 426 8.78 -20.94 18.69
N GLN A 427 7.55 -20.94 18.16
CA GLN A 427 6.56 -22.00 18.47
C GLN A 427 7.05 -23.42 18.11
N TYR A 428 7.89 -23.57 17.10
CA TYR A 428 8.46 -24.87 16.71
C TYR A 428 9.76 -25.22 17.40
N GLN A 429 10.59 -24.23 17.66
CA GLN A 429 11.96 -24.44 18.15
C GLN A 429 12.11 -24.19 19.66
N HIS A 430 11.21 -23.42 20.26
CA HIS A 430 11.28 -22.94 21.64
C HIS A 430 12.63 -22.27 21.97
N ASP A 431 13.26 -21.62 20.97
CA ASP A 431 14.53 -20.94 21.15
C ASP A 431 14.33 -19.61 21.91
N ASN A 432 14.91 -19.55 23.11
CA ASN A 432 14.81 -18.36 23.97
C ASN A 432 15.46 -17.12 23.34
N SER A 433 16.46 -17.29 22.45
CA SER A 433 17.09 -16.17 21.76
C SER A 433 16.10 -15.40 20.88
N ILE A 434 15.16 -16.11 20.26
CA ILE A 434 14.10 -15.53 19.43
C ILE A 434 13.07 -14.80 20.31
N LYS A 435 12.72 -15.37 21.48
CA LYS A 435 11.84 -14.74 22.46
C LYS A 435 12.42 -13.42 22.98
N GLU A 436 13.69 -13.44 23.36
CA GLU A 436 14.43 -12.25 23.79
C GLU A 436 14.49 -11.17 22.71
N LYS A 437 14.67 -11.59 21.44
CA LYS A 437 14.65 -10.69 20.30
C LYS A 437 13.29 -10.01 20.13
N LEU A 438 12.19 -10.75 20.28
CA LEU A 438 10.83 -10.20 20.25
C LEU A 438 10.57 -9.23 21.41
N PHE A 439 11.02 -9.56 22.63
CA PHE A 439 10.91 -8.68 23.78
C PHE A 439 11.66 -7.37 23.57
N ARG A 440 12.91 -7.46 23.10
CA ARG A 440 13.74 -6.29 22.82
C ARG A 440 13.11 -5.40 21.75
N TYR A 441 12.61 -5.98 20.68
CA TYR A 441 11.97 -5.26 19.60
C TYR A 441 10.74 -4.48 20.10
N ASN A 442 9.83 -5.15 20.81
CA ASN A 442 8.62 -4.55 21.37
C ASN A 442 8.93 -3.48 22.44
N ALA A 443 9.92 -3.72 23.31
CA ALA A 443 10.35 -2.72 24.30
C ALA A 443 10.94 -1.47 23.63
N GLN A 444 11.72 -1.64 22.54
CA GLN A 444 12.28 -0.52 21.78
C GLN A 444 11.20 0.25 21.02
N ASP A 445 10.12 -0.39 20.57
CA ASP A 445 8.99 0.32 19.98
C ASP A 445 8.25 1.17 21.01
N CYS A 446 8.10 0.68 22.26
CA CYS A 446 7.59 1.49 23.39
C CYS A 446 8.51 2.69 23.72
N GLU A 447 9.83 2.50 23.70
CA GLU A 447 10.81 3.56 23.93
C GLU A 447 10.80 4.61 22.80
N ALA A 448 10.66 4.17 21.56
CA ALA A 448 10.50 5.05 20.40
C ALA A 448 9.21 5.88 20.49
N LEU A 449 8.13 5.33 21.05
CA LEU A 449 6.89 6.05 21.33
C LEU A 449 7.10 7.15 22.38
N GLU A 450 7.85 6.88 23.45
CA GLU A 450 8.22 7.87 24.45
C GLU A 450 8.97 9.04 23.81
N LEU A 451 10.08 8.77 23.09
CA LEU A 451 10.87 9.79 22.39
C LEU A 451 10.01 10.62 21.43
N LEU A 452 9.16 9.95 20.64
CA LEU A 452 8.29 10.65 19.70
C LEU A 452 7.29 11.55 20.43
N THR A 453 6.72 11.09 21.52
CA THR A 453 5.74 11.85 22.32
C THR A 453 6.36 13.11 22.89
N GLU A 454 7.52 13.00 23.52
CA GLU A 454 8.26 14.13 24.07
C GLU A 454 8.63 15.15 22.99
N SER A 455 9.14 14.66 21.85
CA SER A 455 9.46 15.54 20.71
C SER A 455 8.23 16.27 20.18
N LEU A 456 7.07 15.61 20.13
CA LEU A 456 5.84 16.23 19.68
C LEU A 456 5.28 17.26 20.69
N GLN A 457 5.47 17.05 22.00
CA GLN A 457 5.15 18.04 23.03
C GLN A 457 6.04 19.28 22.90
N GLN A 458 7.35 19.09 22.78
CA GLN A 458 8.30 20.17 22.57
C GLN A 458 7.95 21.00 21.31
N ILE A 459 7.64 20.33 20.19
CA ILE A 459 7.18 20.98 18.96
C ILE A 459 5.91 21.81 19.25
N GLY A 460 4.94 21.27 19.99
CA GLY A 460 3.70 21.95 20.34
C GLY A 460 3.93 23.21 21.21
N ASP A 461 4.89 23.16 22.11
CA ASP A 461 5.21 24.27 23.01
C ASP A 461 6.03 25.36 22.31
N HIS A 462 6.96 25.02 21.45
CA HIS A 462 7.66 25.97 20.58
C HIS A 462 6.71 26.78 19.69
N ILE A 463 5.64 26.15 19.22
CA ILE A 463 4.61 26.83 18.42
C ILE A 463 3.87 27.91 19.21
N LYS A 464 3.67 27.68 20.54
CA LYS A 464 2.94 28.63 21.41
C LYS A 464 3.81 29.84 21.80
N THR A 465 5.11 29.60 22.02
CA THR A 465 6.02 30.61 22.61
C THR A 465 6.60 31.57 21.57
N ASP A 466 6.83 31.17 20.35
CA ASP A 466 7.41 32.06 19.32
C ASP A 466 6.93 31.74 17.88
N PRO A 467 5.76 32.26 17.49
CA PRO A 467 5.27 32.11 16.12
C PRO A 467 6.07 32.89 15.09
N THR A 468 7.02 33.74 15.51
CA THR A 468 7.75 34.69 14.65
C THR A 468 9.24 34.40 14.50
N ASN A 469 9.82 33.52 15.31
CA ASN A 469 11.25 33.23 15.25
C ASN A 469 11.62 32.37 14.05
N GLN A 470 11.78 33.03 12.89
CA GLN A 470 12.13 32.41 11.60
C GLN A 470 13.65 32.39 11.34
N ASN A 471 14.45 32.87 12.28
CA ASN A 471 15.89 33.00 12.14
C ASN A 471 16.63 32.04 13.06
N GLY A 472 16.65 30.77 12.71
CA GLY A 472 17.48 29.80 13.40
C GLY A 472 17.55 28.50 12.59
N ASP A 473 18.59 27.74 12.79
CA ASP A 473 18.84 26.39 12.32
C ASP A 473 17.78 25.36 12.77
N SER A 474 16.52 25.77 12.96
CA SER A 474 15.49 24.86 13.41
C SER A 474 15.12 23.88 12.29
N ASN A 475 15.19 22.60 12.61
CA ASN A 475 14.73 21.50 11.74
C ASN A 475 13.20 21.52 11.53
N ILE A 476 12.51 22.57 11.98
CA ILE A 476 11.04 22.68 11.98
C ILE A 476 10.61 23.88 11.15
N VAL A 477 9.65 23.69 10.25
CA VAL A 477 9.12 24.73 9.35
C VAL A 477 7.60 24.72 9.39
N HIS A 478 6.99 25.87 9.66
CA HIS A 478 5.55 26.04 9.53
C HIS A 478 5.15 26.22 8.06
N ALA A 479 4.37 25.29 7.54
CA ALA A 479 3.90 25.32 6.15
C ALA A 479 2.94 26.49 5.87
N ASP A 480 2.32 27.05 6.91
CA ASP A 480 1.41 28.19 6.83
C ASP A 480 2.12 29.54 6.96
N SER A 481 3.44 29.54 7.14
CA SER A 481 4.22 30.78 7.30
C SER A 481 4.16 31.68 6.06
N ASP A 482 4.30 32.99 6.25
CA ASP A 482 4.29 34.00 5.17
C ASP A 482 5.29 33.75 4.05
N ARG A 483 6.36 32.98 4.33
CA ARG A 483 7.36 32.56 3.33
C ARG A 483 6.72 31.84 2.16
N PHE A 484 5.70 30.99 2.42
CA PHE A 484 4.96 30.28 1.38
C PHE A 484 3.72 31.03 0.89
N LEU A 485 3.24 31.99 1.69
CA LEU A 485 2.06 32.79 1.37
C LEU A 485 2.39 34.01 0.51
N ARG A 486 3.65 34.45 0.53
CA ARG A 486 4.09 35.55 -0.35
C ARG A 486 3.84 35.13 -1.79
N LYS A 487 2.81 35.69 -2.39
CA LYS A 487 2.76 35.80 -3.84
C LYS A 487 4.07 36.51 -4.21
N SER A 488 5.03 35.77 -4.78
CA SER A 488 6.09 36.45 -5.47
C SER A 488 5.38 37.33 -6.49
N LYS A 489 5.35 38.64 -6.26
CA LYS A 489 5.07 39.56 -7.35
C LYS A 489 6.17 39.24 -8.33
N TRP A 490 5.79 38.68 -9.46
CA TRP A 490 6.67 38.35 -10.54
C TRP A 490 7.40 39.65 -10.87
N LYS A 491 8.62 39.79 -10.42
CA LYS A 491 9.52 40.75 -11.03
C LYS A 491 9.78 40.16 -12.40
N THR A 492 9.49 40.90 -13.43
CA THR A 492 9.90 40.57 -14.79
C THR A 492 11.39 40.22 -14.72
N PHE A 493 11.69 38.92 -15.01
CA PHE A 493 13.09 38.51 -15.05
C PHE A 493 13.68 39.14 -16.32
N GLN A 494 14.59 40.05 -16.16
CA GLN A 494 15.34 40.59 -17.28
C GLN A 494 16.56 39.70 -17.48
N SER A 495 16.49 38.85 -18.49
CA SER A 495 17.61 38.01 -18.89
C SER A 495 18.65 38.85 -19.65
N PRO A 496 19.94 38.71 -19.36
CA PRO A 496 20.99 39.30 -20.18
C PRO A 496 21.07 38.68 -21.58
N VAL A 497 20.39 37.53 -21.82
CA VAL A 497 20.34 36.87 -23.11
C VAL A 497 19.01 37.21 -23.77
N PRO A 498 19.03 37.84 -24.96
CA PRO A 498 17.81 38.12 -25.72
C PRO A 498 16.99 36.85 -25.97
N SER A 499 15.68 36.96 -25.84
CA SER A 499 14.72 35.86 -25.97
C SER A 499 14.68 34.80 -24.86
N PHE A 500 15.64 34.79 -23.90
CA PHE A 500 15.61 33.85 -22.77
C PHE A 500 14.42 34.10 -21.84
N GLU A 501 13.96 35.33 -21.75
CA GLU A 501 12.72 35.71 -21.07
C GLU A 501 11.50 34.99 -21.62
N TYR A 502 11.48 34.76 -22.92
CA TYR A 502 10.40 34.05 -23.62
C TYR A 502 10.38 32.59 -23.23
N ILE A 503 11.54 31.94 -23.26
CA ILE A 503 11.70 30.53 -22.87
C ILE A 503 11.34 30.36 -21.38
N ASN A 504 11.85 31.26 -20.53
CA ASN A 504 11.59 31.21 -19.10
C ASN A 504 10.11 31.47 -18.77
N THR A 505 9.47 32.38 -19.50
CA THR A 505 8.04 32.66 -19.36
C THR A 505 7.20 31.48 -19.84
N ALA A 506 7.58 30.82 -20.93
CA ALA A 506 6.91 29.65 -21.47
C ALA A 506 7.08 28.42 -20.54
N ALA A 507 8.29 28.14 -20.08
CA ALA A 507 8.58 27.09 -19.11
C ALA A 507 7.83 27.32 -17.80
N HIS A 508 7.78 28.56 -17.35
CA HIS A 508 7.07 28.93 -16.13
C HIS A 508 5.56 28.85 -16.28
N TRP A 509 5.04 29.12 -17.47
CA TRP A 509 3.64 28.97 -17.81
C TRP A 509 3.22 27.50 -17.80
N ASN A 510 3.99 26.62 -18.38
CA ASN A 510 3.72 25.18 -18.35
C ASN A 510 3.79 24.60 -16.94
N TYR A 511 4.74 25.04 -16.14
CA TYR A 511 4.88 24.62 -14.73
C TYR A 511 3.74 25.14 -13.85
N GLN A 512 3.09 26.24 -14.20
CA GLN A 512 2.03 26.88 -13.44
C GLN A 512 0.65 26.75 -14.08
N ARG A 513 0.50 25.89 -15.07
CA ARG A 513 -0.76 25.69 -15.79
C ARG A 513 -1.95 25.47 -14.86
N ASP A 514 -1.77 24.75 -13.76
CA ASP A 514 -2.79 24.56 -12.73
C ASP A 514 -3.14 25.87 -11.98
N ARG A 515 -2.26 26.83 -11.92
CA ARG A 515 -2.51 28.14 -11.27
C ARG A 515 -3.38 29.06 -12.09
N VAL A 516 -3.23 29.05 -13.39
CA VAL A 516 -4.08 29.84 -14.29
C VAL A 516 -5.53 29.35 -14.18
N TYR A 517 -5.72 28.04 -14.01
CA TYR A 517 -7.05 27.47 -13.74
C TYR A 517 -7.61 27.81 -12.37
N VAL A 518 -6.79 27.98 -11.34
CA VAL A 518 -7.22 28.35 -9.99
C VAL A 518 -7.70 29.81 -9.91
N ARG A 519 -7.21 30.72 -10.74
CA ARG A 519 -7.78 32.07 -10.90
C ARG A 519 -9.22 32.06 -11.43
N SER A 520 -9.67 30.97 -11.96
CA SER A 520 -11.00 30.80 -12.56
C SER A 520 -12.14 30.57 -11.58
N GLY A 521 -11.92 30.61 -10.26
CA GLY A 521 -13.03 30.57 -9.28
C GLY A 521 -14.05 31.68 -9.49
N GLN A 522 -13.58 32.91 -9.78
CA GLN A 522 -14.45 34.02 -10.15
C GLN A 522 -14.87 33.96 -11.62
N VAL A 523 -13.99 33.51 -12.51
CA VAL A 523 -14.28 33.34 -13.94
C VAL A 523 -15.26 32.19 -14.16
N LYS A 524 -15.17 31.08 -13.41
CA LYS A 524 -16.18 30.01 -13.44
C LYS A 524 -17.58 30.49 -12.96
N LYS A 525 -17.64 31.40 -12.00
CA LYS A 525 -18.92 32.02 -11.59
C LYS A 525 -19.47 32.96 -12.67
N LYS A 526 -18.61 33.72 -13.37
CA LYS A 526 -19.02 34.57 -14.50
C LYS A 526 -19.44 33.76 -15.72
N LEU A 527 -18.70 32.69 -16.05
CA LEU A 527 -19.04 31.76 -17.13
C LEU A 527 -20.29 30.93 -16.83
N LYS A 528 -20.56 30.55 -15.59
CA LYS A 528 -21.85 29.93 -15.19
C LYS A 528 -23.00 30.89 -15.31
N LYS A 529 -22.83 32.18 -15.00
CA LYS A 529 -23.89 33.22 -15.19
C LYS A 529 -24.11 33.57 -16.68
N GLN A 530 -23.08 33.45 -17.53
CA GLN A 530 -23.20 33.67 -18.99
C GLN A 530 -23.76 32.45 -19.75
N ARG A 531 -23.70 31.25 -19.16
CA ARG A 531 -24.26 30.02 -19.77
C ARG A 531 -25.79 29.96 -19.68
N THR A 532 -26.42 30.82 -18.92
CA THR A 532 -27.89 30.94 -18.85
C THR A 532 -28.47 31.92 -19.87
N GLN A 533 -27.64 32.60 -20.67
CA GLN A 533 -28.10 33.35 -21.84
C GLN A 533 -27.67 32.64 -23.13
N PRO A 534 -28.59 32.39 -24.08
CA PRO A 534 -28.21 31.83 -25.36
C PRO A 534 -27.25 32.79 -26.04
N ARG A 535 -26.01 32.33 -26.33
CA ARG A 535 -25.04 33.08 -27.10
C ARG A 535 -25.60 33.24 -28.51
N SER A 536 -25.72 34.48 -28.98
CA SER A 536 -26.14 34.73 -30.36
C SER A 536 -25.13 34.07 -31.33
N ALA A 537 -25.64 33.36 -32.34
CA ALA A 537 -24.88 32.63 -33.33
C ALA A 537 -23.84 33.52 -34.08
N THR A 538 -24.11 34.81 -34.16
CA THR A 538 -23.23 35.81 -34.76
C THR A 538 -21.85 35.94 -34.13
N HIS A 539 -21.68 35.61 -32.83
CA HIS A 539 -20.37 35.71 -32.18
C HIS A 539 -19.49 34.47 -32.42
N VAL A 540 -20.11 33.33 -32.68
CA VAL A 540 -19.41 32.06 -32.98
C VAL A 540 -18.94 32.07 -34.44
N GLU A 541 -19.77 32.57 -35.37
CA GLU A 541 -19.38 32.75 -36.80
C GLU A 541 -18.20 33.72 -36.94
N LYS A 542 -18.14 34.79 -36.19
CA LYS A 542 -17.07 35.77 -36.25
C LYS A 542 -15.71 35.20 -35.79
N ILE A 543 -15.73 34.30 -34.77
CA ILE A 543 -14.53 33.62 -34.29
C ILE A 543 -14.09 32.52 -35.27
N ILE A 544 -15.03 31.76 -35.83
CA ILE A 544 -14.78 30.71 -36.82
C ILE A 544 -14.20 31.31 -38.13
N ASN A 545 -14.79 32.36 -38.64
CA ASN A 545 -14.32 33.05 -39.83
C ASN A 545 -12.95 33.69 -39.64
N TRP A 546 -12.65 34.21 -38.42
CA TRP A 546 -11.34 34.75 -38.12
C TRP A 546 -10.25 33.67 -38.04
N ALA A 547 -10.56 32.50 -37.52
CA ALA A 547 -9.62 31.38 -37.43
C ALA A 547 -9.40 30.67 -38.76
N CYS A 548 -10.44 30.56 -39.61
CA CYS A 548 -10.34 29.92 -40.94
C CYS A 548 -9.63 30.76 -42.01
N SER A 549 -9.39 32.06 -41.77
CA SER A 549 -8.76 32.95 -42.74
C SER A 549 -7.22 33.00 -42.70
N ARG A 550 -6.58 32.24 -41.79
CA ARG A 550 -5.11 32.26 -41.63
C ARG A 550 -4.46 30.94 -42.03
N THR A 551 -3.58 31.01 -43.00
CA THR A 551 -2.61 29.95 -43.32
C THR A 551 -1.43 30.01 -42.35
N CYS A 552 -0.94 28.86 -41.91
CA CYS A 552 0.27 28.78 -41.09
C CYS A 552 1.48 29.28 -41.88
N PRO A 553 2.23 30.25 -41.40
CA PRO A 553 3.36 30.81 -42.16
C PRO A 553 4.53 29.81 -42.31
N VAL A 554 4.55 28.73 -41.53
CA VAL A 554 5.63 27.73 -41.53
C VAL A 554 5.30 26.52 -42.41
N CYS A 555 4.05 26.03 -42.42
CA CYS A 555 3.69 24.81 -43.14
C CYS A 555 2.64 25.03 -44.26
N THR A 556 2.21 26.26 -44.51
CA THR A 556 1.22 26.67 -45.54
C THR A 556 -0.13 25.92 -45.51
N ARG A 557 -0.42 25.19 -44.45
CA ARG A 557 -1.71 24.50 -44.29
C ARG A 557 -2.81 25.45 -43.81
N THR A 558 -3.93 25.40 -44.49
CA THR A 558 -5.17 26.10 -44.10
C THR A 558 -5.95 25.25 -43.10
N TYR A 559 -6.36 25.82 -41.98
CA TYR A 559 -7.20 25.15 -41.02
C TYR A 559 -8.63 25.07 -41.54
N THR A 560 -9.21 23.88 -41.54
CA THR A 560 -10.60 23.68 -41.99
C THR A 560 -11.58 23.80 -40.79
N SER A 561 -12.79 24.29 -41.06
CA SER A 561 -13.84 24.51 -40.08
C SER A 561 -14.21 23.27 -39.25
N LYS A 562 -13.92 22.08 -39.75
CA LYS A 562 -14.21 20.81 -39.05
C LYS A 562 -13.28 20.56 -37.86
N ALA A 563 -12.06 21.07 -37.88
CA ALA A 563 -11.11 20.95 -36.75
C ALA A 563 -11.46 21.85 -35.55
N LEU A 564 -12.28 22.88 -35.76
CA LEU A 564 -12.70 23.87 -34.77
C LEU A 564 -13.96 23.47 -34.02
N SER A 565 -14.84 22.63 -34.59
CA SER A 565 -16.09 22.19 -33.98
C SER A 565 -15.91 21.05 -32.97
N GLU A 566 -14.82 20.29 -33.07
CA GLU A 566 -14.59 19.13 -32.22
C GLU A 566 -13.71 19.38 -30.98
N GLN A 567 -13.05 20.54 -30.88
CA GLN A 567 -12.10 20.79 -29.79
C GLN A 567 -12.47 22.01 -28.94
N LYS A 568 -12.99 21.73 -27.76
CA LYS A 568 -13.17 22.71 -26.66
C LYS A 568 -11.85 23.31 -26.13
N HIS A 569 -10.70 23.04 -26.75
CA HIS A 569 -9.35 23.38 -26.28
C HIS A 569 -8.45 24.07 -27.31
N VAL A 570 -9.01 24.71 -28.29
CA VAL A 570 -8.26 25.36 -29.39
C VAL A 570 -7.26 26.44 -28.92
N MET A 571 -7.51 27.07 -27.77
CA MET A 571 -6.56 28.05 -27.19
C MET A 571 -5.23 27.45 -26.74
N THR A 572 -5.11 26.13 -26.61
CA THR A 572 -3.88 25.45 -26.16
C THR A 572 -2.92 25.16 -27.33
N LEU A 573 -3.42 25.06 -28.56
CA LEU A 573 -2.63 24.74 -29.73
C LEU A 573 -1.88 25.95 -30.32
N PHE A 574 -2.32 27.16 -30.06
CA PHE A 574 -1.70 28.38 -30.56
C PHE A 574 -0.36 28.75 -29.89
N LEU A 575 -0.06 28.21 -28.72
CA LEU A 575 1.15 28.53 -27.97
C LEU A 575 2.33 27.58 -28.24
N VAL A 576 2.10 26.43 -28.89
CA VAL A 576 3.15 25.43 -29.16
C VAL A 576 3.85 25.67 -30.49
N THR A 577 3.33 26.52 -31.33
CA THR A 577 3.87 26.74 -32.70
C THR A 577 4.76 28.00 -32.84
N VAL A 578 5.21 28.59 -31.73
CA VAL A 578 6.08 29.76 -31.71
C VAL A 578 7.45 29.44 -31.06
N VAL A 579 7.87 28.17 -31.14
CA VAL A 579 9.27 27.80 -30.85
C VAL A 579 9.86 27.12 -32.08
#